data_38919bfc123c0b572ad3b1a9c607ac1c
#
_entry.id   38919bfc123c0b572ad3b1a9c607ac1c
#
_cell.length_a   1.000
_cell.length_b   1.000
_cell.length_c   1.000
_cell.angle_alpha   90.00
_cell.angle_beta   90.00
_cell.angle_gamma   90.00
#
_symmetry.space_group_name_H-M   'P 1'
#
loop_
_entity.id
_entity.type
_entity.pdbx_description
1 polymer ?
#
loop_
_entity_poly.entity_id
_entity_poly.type
_entity_poly.pdbx_seq_one_letter_code
_entity_poly.pdbx_strand_id
1 'polypeptide(L)'
;MKFAICNETFLDWPFEKAFAFARDVGYTGIEIAPFTIATNVFDISPARRAEVKRHVEDAELSMIGLHWLLAKTTGYYLTTPDDAVRHKTSEYFAELARLCRDLGGHIMVLGSPLQRNLLPGVTHDQALDLAADCLKRAMPVIEDCGVTLAVEPLGPAEGNFLNTAALGVDLIERVGSPHCRLHLDCKAMSTESKSIPELLRENRQLLEHFHANDPNRRGPGMGELDFLPIFQTLAEIDYRGWVSVEVFDYEPGVETLARESIEYMQACLAKLNDERPAT
;
A
#
# COMPACT_ATOMS: atom_id res chain seq x y z
N MET A 1 10.19 -0.14 14.76
CA MET A 1 9.42 -0.30 13.49
C MET A 1 8.79 -1.67 13.48
N LYS A 2 7.66 -1.82 12.80
CA LYS A 2 6.94 -3.10 12.59
C LYS A 2 7.06 -3.45 11.11
N PHE A 3 7.34 -4.70 10.79
CA PHE A 3 7.53 -5.15 9.42
C PHE A 3 6.39 -6.06 8.97
N ALA A 4 5.88 -5.77 7.78
CA ALA A 4 4.88 -6.57 7.09
C ALA A 4 5.35 -6.92 5.66
N ILE A 5 4.61 -7.79 5.01
CA ILE A 5 4.84 -8.17 3.62
C ILE A 5 3.50 -8.27 2.88
N CYS A 6 3.51 -7.90 1.61
CA CYS A 6 2.37 -8.02 0.71
C CYS A 6 2.22 -9.47 0.24
N ASN A 7 1.01 -10.01 0.32
CA ASN A 7 0.78 -11.45 0.12
C ASN A 7 0.96 -11.93 -1.33
N GLU A 8 0.84 -11.04 -2.31
CA GLU A 8 1.09 -11.40 -3.72
C GLU A 8 2.54 -11.80 -3.97
N THR A 9 3.47 -11.44 -3.08
CA THR A 9 4.87 -11.92 -3.10
C THR A 9 4.95 -13.45 -3.14
N PHE A 10 3.97 -14.12 -2.53
CA PHE A 10 3.94 -15.59 -2.44
C PHE A 10 3.27 -16.26 -3.64
N LEU A 11 2.86 -15.49 -4.64
CA LEU A 11 2.23 -15.99 -5.88
C LEU A 11 1.05 -16.94 -5.57
N ASP A 12 1.14 -18.17 -6.10
CA ASP A 12 0.08 -19.18 -5.99
C ASP A 12 0.14 -20.04 -4.71
N TRP A 13 0.94 -19.64 -3.70
CA TRP A 13 0.96 -20.39 -2.45
C TRP A 13 -0.39 -20.28 -1.72
N PRO A 14 -0.89 -21.38 -1.11
CA PRO A 14 -2.03 -21.30 -0.19
C PRO A 14 -1.75 -20.32 0.95
N PHE A 15 -2.78 -19.59 1.42
CA PHE A 15 -2.61 -18.56 2.45
C PHE A 15 -1.98 -19.12 3.73
N GLU A 16 -2.40 -20.30 4.19
CA GLU A 16 -1.82 -20.93 5.37
C GLU A 16 -0.32 -21.15 5.25
N LYS A 17 0.17 -21.56 4.06
CA LYS A 17 1.60 -21.74 3.81
C LYS A 17 2.33 -20.39 3.74
N ALA A 18 1.77 -19.43 3.00
CA ALA A 18 2.36 -18.11 2.79
C ALA A 18 2.51 -17.35 4.11
N PHE A 19 1.45 -17.34 4.93
CA PHE A 19 1.43 -16.60 6.18
C PHE A 19 2.30 -17.25 7.25
N ALA A 20 2.27 -18.59 7.36
CA ALA A 20 3.20 -19.31 8.25
C ALA A 20 4.66 -19.02 7.88
N PHE A 21 5.00 -19.05 6.58
CA PHE A 21 6.35 -18.73 6.13
C PHE A 21 6.74 -17.27 6.42
N ALA A 22 5.85 -16.32 6.16
CA ALA A 22 6.09 -14.91 6.49
C ALA A 22 6.40 -14.74 7.99
N ARG A 23 5.62 -15.38 8.85
CA ARG A 23 5.85 -15.40 10.30
C ARG A 23 7.19 -16.02 10.67
N ASP A 24 7.51 -17.17 10.09
CA ASP A 24 8.74 -17.92 10.37
C ASP A 24 10.02 -17.15 10.02
N VAL A 25 9.99 -16.35 8.94
CA VAL A 25 11.13 -15.50 8.55
C VAL A 25 11.21 -14.18 9.32
N GLY A 26 10.17 -13.82 10.11
CA GLY A 26 10.24 -12.71 11.05
C GLY A 26 9.31 -11.53 10.77
N TYR A 27 8.42 -11.60 9.79
CA TYR A 27 7.35 -10.60 9.64
C TYR A 27 6.32 -10.72 10.76
N THR A 28 5.72 -9.59 11.12
CA THR A 28 4.68 -9.54 12.16
C THR A 28 3.34 -9.04 11.62
N GLY A 29 3.28 -8.69 10.33
CA GLY A 29 2.07 -8.24 9.65
C GLY A 29 2.01 -8.74 8.21
N ILE A 30 0.80 -8.71 7.66
CA ILE A 30 0.50 -9.10 6.28
C ILE A 30 -0.48 -8.11 5.66
N GLU A 31 -0.25 -7.75 4.39
CA GLU A 31 -1.21 -7.03 3.55
C GLU A 31 -1.77 -7.97 2.50
N ILE A 32 -3.00 -7.77 2.09
CA ILE A 32 -3.69 -8.65 1.15
C ILE A 32 -4.12 -7.90 -0.09
N ALA A 33 -3.71 -8.40 -1.26
CA ALA A 33 -4.27 -7.99 -2.54
C ALA A 33 -5.62 -8.69 -2.74
N PRO A 34 -6.76 -7.96 -2.87
CA PRO A 34 -8.10 -8.57 -2.95
C PRO A 34 -8.25 -9.60 -4.05
N PHE A 35 -7.56 -9.41 -5.18
CA PHE A 35 -7.60 -10.35 -6.31
C PHE A 35 -7.02 -11.74 -6.00
N THR A 36 -6.24 -11.89 -4.91
CA THR A 36 -5.76 -13.20 -4.45
C THR A 36 -6.86 -14.00 -3.74
N ILE A 37 -7.94 -13.33 -3.33
CA ILE A 37 -9.13 -13.96 -2.75
C ILE A 37 -10.17 -14.21 -3.83
N ALA A 38 -10.54 -13.18 -4.59
CA ALA A 38 -11.42 -13.23 -5.76
C ALA A 38 -11.17 -12.02 -6.68
N THR A 39 -11.43 -12.16 -7.97
CA THR A 39 -11.25 -11.07 -8.95
C THR A 39 -12.14 -9.86 -8.67
N ASN A 40 -13.32 -10.08 -8.07
CA ASN A 40 -14.25 -9.01 -7.71
C ASN A 40 -14.58 -9.11 -6.21
N VAL A 41 -14.50 -7.99 -5.49
CA VAL A 41 -14.76 -7.94 -4.05
C VAL A 41 -16.18 -8.38 -3.69
N PHE A 42 -17.17 -8.13 -4.55
CA PHE A 42 -18.55 -8.55 -4.33
C PHE A 42 -18.75 -10.07 -4.37
N ASP A 43 -17.79 -10.82 -4.93
CA ASP A 43 -17.82 -12.28 -4.98
C ASP A 43 -17.23 -12.94 -3.72
N ILE A 44 -16.62 -12.13 -2.81
CA ILE A 44 -16.02 -12.63 -1.57
C ILE A 44 -17.09 -12.80 -0.50
N SER A 45 -17.54 -14.04 -0.33
CA SER A 45 -18.56 -14.38 0.66
C SER A 45 -18.10 -14.12 2.11
N PRO A 46 -19.04 -13.91 3.07
CA PRO A 46 -18.68 -13.78 4.48
C PRO A 46 -17.89 -14.98 5.03
N ALA A 47 -18.20 -16.19 4.57
CA ALA A 47 -17.48 -17.40 4.96
C ALA A 47 -16.01 -17.37 4.49
N ARG A 48 -15.77 -16.89 3.25
CA ARG A 48 -14.41 -16.75 2.73
C ARG A 48 -13.62 -15.64 3.45
N ARG A 49 -14.27 -14.53 3.80
CA ARG A 49 -13.64 -13.48 4.65
C ARG A 49 -13.19 -14.06 6.00
N ALA A 50 -14.08 -14.80 6.67
CA ALA A 50 -13.78 -15.43 7.94
C ALA A 50 -12.67 -16.49 7.84
N GLU A 51 -12.60 -17.23 6.73
CA GLU A 51 -11.54 -18.20 6.47
C GLU A 51 -10.17 -17.51 6.31
N VAL A 52 -10.10 -16.46 5.46
CA VAL A 52 -8.86 -15.69 5.26
C VAL A 52 -8.39 -15.07 6.57
N LYS A 53 -9.30 -14.47 7.33
CA LYS A 53 -9.00 -13.90 8.64
C LYS A 53 -8.38 -14.96 9.57
N ARG A 54 -8.94 -16.16 9.65
CA ARG A 54 -8.39 -17.24 10.47
C ARG A 54 -6.97 -17.61 10.04
N HIS A 55 -6.67 -17.69 8.74
CA HIS A 55 -5.30 -17.97 8.29
C HIS A 55 -4.29 -16.93 8.79
N VAL A 56 -4.68 -15.64 8.85
CA VAL A 56 -3.84 -14.58 9.42
C VAL A 56 -3.67 -14.79 10.93
N GLU A 57 -4.76 -15.07 11.66
CA GLU A 57 -4.77 -15.30 13.10
C GLU A 57 -3.96 -16.56 13.48
N ASP A 58 -4.14 -17.68 12.77
CA ASP A 58 -3.43 -18.94 12.99
C ASP A 58 -1.91 -18.79 12.77
N ALA A 59 -1.50 -17.89 11.87
CA ALA A 59 -0.10 -17.54 11.67
C ALA A 59 0.44 -16.51 12.68
N GLU A 60 -0.38 -16.04 13.62
CA GLU A 60 -0.01 -14.98 14.58
C GLU A 60 0.49 -13.69 13.92
N LEU A 61 -0.05 -13.35 12.74
CA LEU A 61 0.22 -12.10 12.03
C LEU A 61 -0.86 -11.05 12.32
N SER A 62 -0.47 -9.77 12.28
CA SER A 62 -1.44 -8.68 12.22
C SER A 62 -1.92 -8.48 10.78
N MET A 63 -3.22 -8.47 10.57
CA MET A 63 -3.80 -8.00 9.30
C MET A 63 -3.65 -6.48 9.21
N ILE A 64 -2.88 -5.98 8.24
CA ILE A 64 -2.63 -4.55 8.09
C ILE A 64 -3.73 -3.91 7.26
N GLY A 65 -3.95 -4.45 6.07
CA GLY A 65 -4.88 -3.85 5.14
C GLY A 65 -4.87 -4.48 3.76
N LEU A 66 -5.41 -3.73 2.83
CA LEU A 66 -5.52 -4.12 1.43
C LEU A 66 -4.65 -3.21 0.56
N HIS A 67 -4.03 -3.78 -0.46
CA HIS A 67 -3.32 -3.05 -1.52
C HIS A 67 -3.77 -3.55 -2.89
N TRP A 68 -3.34 -2.92 -3.99
CA TRP A 68 -3.77 -3.27 -5.36
C TRP A 68 -5.30 -3.30 -5.53
N LEU A 69 -5.99 -2.33 -4.97
CA LEU A 69 -7.45 -2.30 -4.78
C LEU A 69 -8.28 -2.55 -6.03
N LEU A 70 -7.84 -2.02 -7.19
CA LEU A 70 -8.54 -2.15 -8.47
C LEU A 70 -7.84 -3.09 -9.46
N ALA A 71 -6.73 -3.72 -9.05
CA ALA A 71 -5.97 -4.60 -9.92
C ALA A 71 -6.83 -5.78 -10.41
N LYS A 72 -6.63 -6.14 -11.70
CA LYS A 72 -7.37 -7.21 -12.39
C LYS A 72 -8.88 -6.99 -12.51
N THR A 73 -9.42 -5.83 -12.10
CA THR A 73 -10.82 -5.48 -12.26
C THR A 73 -11.11 -4.85 -13.62
N THR A 74 -12.37 -4.86 -14.04
CA THR A 74 -12.86 -4.21 -15.26
C THR A 74 -14.12 -3.40 -14.98
N GLY A 75 -14.27 -2.27 -15.70
CA GLY A 75 -15.45 -1.41 -15.58
C GLY A 75 -15.45 -0.50 -14.35
N TYR A 76 -14.29 -0.31 -13.72
CA TYR A 76 -14.03 0.66 -12.66
C TYR A 76 -12.95 1.64 -13.14
N TYR A 77 -13.12 2.92 -12.83
CA TYR A 77 -12.14 3.93 -13.23
C TYR A 77 -12.29 5.19 -12.39
N LEU A 78 -11.19 5.62 -11.74
CA LEU A 78 -11.21 6.71 -10.76
C LEU A 78 -11.35 8.09 -11.40
N THR A 79 -10.64 8.34 -12.51
CA THR A 79 -10.49 9.65 -13.17
C THR A 79 -11.39 9.83 -14.40
N THR A 80 -12.39 8.97 -14.58
CA THR A 80 -13.28 9.05 -15.76
C THR A 80 -14.28 10.18 -15.64
N PRO A 81 -14.59 10.91 -16.75
CA PRO A 81 -15.73 11.83 -16.81
C PRO A 81 -17.11 11.14 -16.70
N ASP A 82 -17.19 9.83 -16.96
CA ASP A 82 -18.44 9.06 -16.84
C ASP A 82 -18.85 8.92 -15.36
N ASP A 83 -19.92 9.63 -14.97
CA ASP A 83 -20.41 9.66 -13.60
C ASP A 83 -20.92 8.27 -13.12
N ALA A 84 -21.53 7.49 -14.01
CA ALA A 84 -22.02 6.17 -13.65
C ALA A 84 -20.86 5.21 -13.31
N VAL A 85 -19.74 5.29 -14.04
CA VAL A 85 -18.54 4.51 -13.76
C VAL A 85 -17.88 4.99 -12.47
N ARG A 86 -17.82 6.29 -12.20
CA ARG A 86 -17.29 6.80 -10.92
C ARG A 86 -18.16 6.37 -9.74
N HIS A 87 -19.48 6.40 -9.87
CA HIS A 87 -20.39 5.93 -8.83
C HIS A 87 -20.15 4.44 -8.53
N LYS A 88 -20.12 3.60 -9.57
CA LYS A 88 -19.80 2.17 -9.44
C LYS A 88 -18.43 1.95 -8.79
N THR A 89 -17.43 2.77 -9.13
CA THR A 89 -16.08 2.70 -8.54
C THR A 89 -16.11 3.07 -7.06
N SER A 90 -16.90 4.08 -6.68
CA SER A 90 -17.06 4.45 -5.26
C SER A 90 -17.74 3.35 -4.43
N GLU A 91 -18.74 2.66 -5.00
CA GLU A 91 -19.37 1.50 -4.35
C GLU A 91 -18.37 0.34 -4.16
N TYR A 92 -17.48 0.14 -5.13
CA TYR A 92 -16.41 -0.85 -5.03
C TYR A 92 -15.43 -0.53 -3.90
N PHE A 93 -15.00 0.73 -3.74
CA PHE A 93 -14.18 1.15 -2.60
C PHE A 93 -14.91 0.98 -1.27
N ALA A 94 -16.20 1.27 -1.21
CA ALA A 94 -17.00 1.05 -0.01
C ALA A 94 -17.04 -0.45 0.38
N GLU A 95 -17.13 -1.35 -0.60
CA GLU A 95 -17.12 -2.79 -0.32
C GLU A 95 -15.73 -3.29 0.05
N LEU A 96 -14.67 -2.75 -0.55
CA LEU A 96 -13.30 -3.01 -0.11
C LEU A 96 -13.07 -2.58 1.35
N ALA A 97 -13.65 -1.46 1.78
CA ALA A 97 -13.54 -1.02 3.18
C ALA A 97 -14.23 -2.01 4.14
N ARG A 98 -15.40 -2.55 3.76
CA ARG A 98 -16.05 -3.61 4.53
C ARG A 98 -15.20 -4.89 4.56
N LEU A 99 -14.62 -5.30 3.43
CA LEU A 99 -13.69 -6.43 3.37
C LEU A 99 -12.49 -6.20 4.28
N CYS A 100 -11.85 -5.04 4.20
CA CYS A 100 -10.69 -4.68 5.03
C CYS A 100 -11.01 -4.82 6.52
N ARG A 101 -12.10 -4.21 6.97
CA ARG A 101 -12.61 -4.32 8.36
C ARG A 101 -12.89 -5.77 8.75
N ASP A 102 -13.59 -6.53 7.90
CA ASP A 102 -14.00 -7.91 8.20
C ASP A 102 -12.78 -8.83 8.35
N LEU A 103 -11.71 -8.56 7.62
CA LEU A 103 -10.43 -9.26 7.77
C LEU A 103 -9.64 -8.80 9.02
N GLY A 104 -9.99 -7.66 9.61
CA GLY A 104 -9.28 -7.07 10.77
C GLY A 104 -8.23 -6.03 10.40
N GLY A 105 -8.19 -5.60 9.13
CA GLY A 105 -7.32 -4.55 8.63
C GLY A 105 -7.89 -3.14 8.83
N HIS A 106 -7.05 -2.14 8.63
CA HIS A 106 -7.39 -0.74 8.83
C HIS A 106 -6.82 0.21 7.77
N ILE A 107 -6.08 -0.30 6.78
CA ILE A 107 -5.47 0.47 5.69
C ILE A 107 -5.92 -0.08 4.34
N MET A 108 -6.18 0.81 3.38
CA MET A 108 -6.37 0.47 1.97
C MET A 108 -5.44 1.32 1.12
N VAL A 109 -4.47 0.72 0.44
CA VAL A 109 -3.49 1.42 -0.40
C VAL A 109 -4.03 1.60 -1.82
N LEU A 110 -4.27 2.84 -2.21
CA LEU A 110 -4.75 3.23 -3.53
C LEU A 110 -3.60 3.46 -4.51
N GLY A 111 -3.05 2.38 -5.08
CA GLY A 111 -1.91 2.38 -6.00
C GLY A 111 -2.20 1.89 -7.42
N SER A 112 -3.36 1.29 -7.70
CA SER A 112 -3.66 0.65 -9.00
C SER A 112 -3.59 1.62 -10.18
N PRO A 113 -2.55 1.60 -11.06
CA PRO A 113 -2.34 2.63 -12.08
C PRO A 113 -3.33 2.56 -13.23
N LEU A 114 -3.71 1.35 -13.67
CA LEU A 114 -4.51 1.15 -14.88
C LEU A 114 -5.93 1.72 -14.78
N GLN A 115 -6.47 1.89 -13.59
CA GLN A 115 -7.82 2.39 -13.34
C GLN A 115 -7.85 3.87 -12.91
N ARG A 116 -6.74 4.60 -13.08
CA ARG A 116 -6.65 6.02 -12.70
C ARG A 116 -5.85 6.91 -13.65
N ASN A 117 -5.34 6.38 -14.77
CA ASN A 117 -4.62 7.16 -15.76
C ASN A 117 -5.49 8.28 -16.36
N LEU A 118 -4.85 9.34 -16.87
CA LEU A 118 -5.55 10.40 -17.59
C LEU A 118 -6.17 9.85 -18.87
N LEU A 119 -7.46 10.10 -19.06
CA LEU A 119 -8.16 9.76 -20.29
C LEU A 119 -8.00 10.87 -21.33
N PRO A 120 -8.15 10.57 -22.64
CA PRO A 120 -8.06 11.57 -23.69
C PRO A 120 -8.96 12.78 -23.43
N GLY A 121 -8.40 13.99 -23.48
CA GLY A 121 -9.14 15.24 -23.25
C GLY A 121 -9.37 15.60 -21.79
N VAL A 122 -8.92 14.79 -20.83
CA VAL A 122 -8.99 15.10 -19.39
C VAL A 122 -7.65 15.69 -18.95
N THR A 123 -7.67 16.90 -18.41
CA THR A 123 -6.48 17.52 -17.82
C THR A 123 -6.16 16.89 -16.45
N HIS A 124 -4.94 17.08 -15.96
CA HIS A 124 -4.54 16.56 -14.65
C HIS A 124 -5.40 17.12 -13.52
N ASP A 125 -5.71 18.42 -13.57
CA ASP A 125 -6.57 19.09 -12.58
C ASP A 125 -8.01 18.56 -12.61
N GLN A 126 -8.57 18.35 -13.79
CA GLN A 126 -9.88 17.71 -13.94
C GLN A 126 -9.87 16.27 -13.40
N ALA A 127 -8.78 15.52 -13.62
CA ALA A 127 -8.66 14.17 -13.11
C ALA A 127 -8.60 14.14 -11.58
N LEU A 128 -7.94 15.12 -10.95
CA LEU A 128 -7.94 15.30 -9.49
C LEU A 128 -9.36 15.54 -8.97
N ASP A 129 -10.13 16.41 -9.60
CA ASP A 129 -11.53 16.66 -9.20
C ASP A 129 -12.42 15.43 -9.36
N LEU A 130 -12.29 14.70 -10.49
CA LEU A 130 -13.03 13.46 -10.74
C LEU A 130 -12.66 12.36 -9.74
N ALA A 131 -11.36 12.20 -9.43
CA ALA A 131 -10.91 11.27 -8.43
C ALA A 131 -11.41 11.63 -7.02
N ALA A 132 -11.34 12.91 -6.66
CA ALA A 132 -11.85 13.40 -5.38
C ALA A 132 -13.37 13.18 -5.26
N ASP A 133 -14.16 13.44 -6.33
CA ASP A 133 -15.60 13.16 -6.35
C ASP A 133 -15.89 11.67 -6.11
N CYS A 134 -15.18 10.79 -6.82
CA CYS A 134 -15.33 9.34 -6.63
C CYS A 134 -15.02 8.92 -5.20
N LEU A 135 -13.90 9.39 -4.62
CA LEU A 135 -13.48 9.02 -3.28
C LEU A 135 -14.40 9.60 -2.20
N LYS A 136 -14.83 10.86 -2.32
CA LYS A 136 -15.79 11.46 -1.39
C LYS A 136 -17.08 10.66 -1.22
N ARG A 137 -17.55 10.03 -2.29
CA ARG A 137 -18.75 9.17 -2.25
C ARG A 137 -18.50 7.90 -1.42
N ALA A 138 -17.28 7.36 -1.40
CA ALA A 138 -16.93 6.18 -0.65
C ALA A 138 -16.56 6.48 0.82
N MET A 139 -16.05 7.71 1.10
CA MET A 139 -15.52 8.08 2.42
C MET A 139 -16.46 7.78 3.59
N PRO A 140 -17.79 8.04 3.54
CA PRO A 140 -18.66 7.72 4.67
C PRO A 140 -18.60 6.26 5.12
N VAL A 141 -18.51 5.33 4.17
CA VAL A 141 -18.40 3.90 4.49
C VAL A 141 -16.99 3.54 4.97
N ILE A 142 -15.95 4.15 4.37
CA ILE A 142 -14.56 3.95 4.78
C ILE A 142 -14.38 4.38 6.24
N GLU A 143 -14.92 5.54 6.61
CA GLU A 143 -14.91 6.09 7.97
C GLU A 143 -15.70 5.21 8.96
N ASP A 144 -16.91 4.79 8.60
CA ASP A 144 -17.74 3.88 9.40
C ASP A 144 -17.05 2.52 9.65
N CYS A 145 -16.23 2.07 8.70
CA CYS A 145 -15.43 0.85 8.86
C CYS A 145 -14.19 1.05 9.73
N GLY A 146 -13.84 2.28 10.11
CA GLY A 146 -12.58 2.60 10.81
C GLY A 146 -11.34 2.34 9.95
N VAL A 147 -11.47 2.46 8.61
CA VAL A 147 -10.41 2.22 7.64
C VAL A 147 -9.86 3.54 7.13
N THR A 148 -8.56 3.58 6.84
CA THR A 148 -7.90 4.71 6.19
C THR A 148 -7.58 4.36 4.74
N LEU A 149 -7.97 5.22 3.81
CA LEU A 149 -7.55 5.16 2.42
C LEU A 149 -6.21 5.88 2.27
N ALA A 150 -5.16 5.16 1.98
CA ALA A 150 -3.81 5.67 1.80
C ALA A 150 -3.52 5.85 0.31
N VAL A 151 -3.51 7.10 -0.15
CA VAL A 151 -3.26 7.47 -1.55
C VAL A 151 -1.78 7.26 -1.86
N GLU A 152 -1.49 6.49 -2.90
CA GLU A 152 -0.14 6.17 -3.33
C GLU A 152 0.22 6.89 -4.64
N PRO A 153 1.15 7.85 -4.64
CA PRO A 153 1.83 8.31 -5.83
C PRO A 153 2.68 7.21 -6.45
N LEU A 154 2.69 7.11 -7.79
CA LEU A 154 3.46 6.10 -8.52
C LEU A 154 4.45 6.76 -9.48
N GLY A 155 5.52 6.05 -9.83
CA GLY A 155 6.49 6.51 -10.82
C GLY A 155 5.87 6.69 -12.23
N PRO A 156 6.46 7.55 -13.08
CA PRO A 156 5.93 7.86 -14.42
C PRO A 156 5.95 6.66 -15.39
N ALA A 157 6.73 5.64 -15.10
CA ALA A 157 6.72 4.39 -15.87
C ALA A 157 5.46 3.53 -15.64
N GLU A 158 4.71 3.77 -14.56
CA GLU A 158 3.53 2.99 -14.17
C GLU A 158 2.23 3.65 -14.63
N GLY A 159 2.23 4.99 -14.73
CA GLY A 159 1.05 5.75 -15.13
C GLY A 159 1.33 7.24 -15.27
N ASN A 160 0.30 8.02 -15.59
CA ASN A 160 0.41 9.45 -15.82
C ASN A 160 -0.46 10.30 -14.87
N PHE A 161 -0.89 9.71 -13.75
CA PHE A 161 -1.70 10.39 -12.73
C PHE A 161 -1.10 10.13 -11.33
N LEU A 162 -0.95 11.19 -10.53
CA LEU A 162 -0.33 11.17 -9.19
C LEU A 162 1.13 10.64 -9.22
N ASN A 163 2.00 11.33 -9.96
CA ASN A 163 3.39 10.88 -10.09
C ASN A 163 4.36 11.51 -9.06
N THR A 164 3.86 12.26 -8.09
CA THR A 164 4.66 12.83 -6.99
C THR A 164 3.88 12.82 -5.69
N ALA A 165 4.60 12.82 -4.55
CA ALA A 165 3.99 12.97 -3.24
C ALA A 165 3.13 14.24 -3.14
N ALA A 166 3.57 15.35 -3.74
CA ALA A 166 2.81 16.60 -3.76
C ALA A 166 1.45 16.47 -4.45
N LEU A 167 1.36 15.71 -5.56
CA LEU A 167 0.09 15.43 -6.23
C LEU A 167 -0.82 14.50 -5.42
N GLY A 168 -0.24 13.57 -4.66
CA GLY A 168 -0.98 12.77 -3.70
C GLY A 168 -1.59 13.63 -2.59
N VAL A 169 -0.84 14.60 -2.07
CA VAL A 169 -1.32 15.57 -1.08
C VAL A 169 -2.45 16.43 -1.65
N ASP A 170 -2.34 16.94 -2.90
CA ASP A 170 -3.41 17.70 -3.55
C ASP A 170 -4.73 16.89 -3.63
N LEU A 171 -4.65 15.62 -4.00
CA LEU A 171 -5.84 14.75 -3.99
C LEU A 171 -6.43 14.57 -2.59
N ILE A 172 -5.58 14.34 -1.56
CA ILE A 172 -6.01 14.20 -0.16
C ILE A 172 -6.73 15.45 0.33
N GLU A 173 -6.18 16.64 0.03
CA GLU A 173 -6.79 17.93 0.37
C GLU A 173 -8.15 18.12 -0.31
N ARG A 174 -8.26 17.74 -1.59
CA ARG A 174 -9.54 17.78 -2.32
C ARG A 174 -10.56 16.81 -1.74
N VAL A 175 -10.17 15.63 -1.29
CA VAL A 175 -11.06 14.67 -0.61
C VAL A 175 -11.53 15.22 0.72
N GLY A 176 -10.64 15.81 1.52
CA GLY A 176 -10.96 16.52 2.75
C GLY A 176 -11.43 15.66 3.92
N SER A 177 -11.10 14.36 3.92
CA SER A 177 -11.41 13.44 5.03
C SER A 177 -10.16 13.12 5.86
N PRO A 178 -10.24 13.03 7.19
CA PRO A 178 -9.14 12.56 8.02
C PRO A 178 -8.75 11.09 7.76
N HIS A 179 -9.65 10.32 7.16
CA HIS A 179 -9.43 8.95 6.74
C HIS A 179 -8.88 8.82 5.30
N CYS A 180 -8.50 9.94 4.66
CA CYS A 180 -7.76 9.95 3.39
C CYS A 180 -6.36 10.48 3.69
N ARG A 181 -5.36 9.62 3.59
CA ARG A 181 -3.99 9.87 4.03
C ARG A 181 -3.01 9.52 2.91
N LEU A 182 -1.70 9.69 3.17
CA LEU A 182 -0.66 9.44 2.18
C LEU A 182 0.02 8.09 2.43
N HIS A 183 0.22 7.34 1.36
CA HIS A 183 1.14 6.21 1.28
C HIS A 183 2.37 6.62 0.49
N LEU A 184 3.54 6.22 0.93
CA LEU A 184 4.80 6.44 0.21
C LEU A 184 5.52 5.11 -0.03
N ASP A 185 5.95 4.93 -1.28
CA ASP A 185 6.65 3.74 -1.80
C ASP A 185 8.06 4.11 -2.25
N CYS A 186 9.06 3.30 -1.86
CA CYS A 186 10.47 3.62 -2.15
C CYS A 186 10.78 3.69 -3.65
N LYS A 187 10.28 2.74 -4.43
CA LYS A 187 10.49 2.70 -5.89
C LYS A 187 9.87 3.93 -6.56
N ALA A 188 8.66 4.31 -6.14
CA ALA A 188 7.98 5.49 -6.66
C ALA A 188 8.73 6.78 -6.30
N MET A 189 9.08 6.97 -5.01
CA MET A 189 9.85 8.13 -4.53
C MET A 189 11.20 8.27 -5.21
N SER A 190 11.85 7.16 -5.58
CA SER A 190 13.14 7.19 -6.29
C SER A 190 13.07 7.84 -7.67
N THR A 191 11.87 8.07 -8.21
CA THR A 191 11.66 8.76 -9.48
C THR A 191 11.47 10.28 -9.33
N GLU A 192 11.34 10.76 -8.10
CA GLU A 192 11.18 12.19 -7.81
C GLU A 192 12.55 12.92 -7.73
N SER A 193 12.52 14.25 -7.83
CA SER A 193 13.72 15.08 -7.77
C SER A 193 14.31 15.24 -6.36
N LYS A 194 13.47 15.00 -5.34
CA LYS A 194 13.87 15.03 -3.93
C LYS A 194 14.29 13.65 -3.47
N SER A 195 15.19 13.59 -2.50
CA SER A 195 15.55 12.33 -1.87
C SER A 195 14.38 11.75 -1.06
N ILE A 196 14.35 10.42 -0.88
CA ILE A 196 13.35 9.75 -0.04
C ILE A 196 13.30 10.35 1.38
N PRO A 197 14.44 10.58 2.07
CA PRO A 197 14.42 11.24 3.37
C PRO A 197 13.76 12.63 3.38
N GLU A 198 13.96 13.44 2.34
CA GLU A 198 13.30 14.75 2.22
C GLU A 198 11.79 14.60 2.05
N LEU A 199 11.34 13.71 1.16
CA LEU A 199 9.92 13.43 0.94
C LEU A 199 9.23 12.93 2.22
N LEU A 200 9.88 12.06 2.99
CA LEU A 200 9.36 11.56 4.27
C LEU A 200 9.19 12.71 5.30
N ARG A 201 10.20 13.58 5.45
CA ARG A 201 10.12 14.72 6.39
C ARG A 201 9.03 15.70 6.01
N GLU A 202 8.94 16.05 4.72
CA GLU A 202 7.92 16.97 4.22
C GLU A 202 6.50 16.47 4.44
N ASN A 203 6.28 15.16 4.27
CA ASN A 203 4.96 14.56 4.31
C ASN A 203 4.63 13.86 5.63
N ARG A 204 5.46 14.01 6.69
CA ARG A 204 5.32 13.28 7.97
C ARG A 204 3.93 13.38 8.62
N GLN A 205 3.21 14.48 8.41
CA GLN A 205 1.88 14.72 9.00
C GLN A 205 0.77 13.92 8.30
N LEU A 206 0.98 13.55 7.04
CA LEU A 206 0.01 12.81 6.23
C LEU A 206 0.41 11.36 6.01
N LEU A 207 1.67 11.00 6.26
CA LEU A 207 2.19 9.65 6.05
C LEU A 207 1.51 8.65 6.98
N GLU A 208 0.72 7.77 6.40
CA GLU A 208 0.00 6.70 7.10
C GLU A 208 0.67 5.35 6.92
N HIS A 209 1.13 5.04 5.71
CA HIS A 209 1.68 3.74 5.35
C HIS A 209 2.89 3.86 4.44
N PHE A 210 3.74 2.83 4.47
CA PHE A 210 5.02 2.87 3.77
C PHE A 210 5.37 1.51 3.16
N HIS A 211 5.62 1.49 1.84
CA HIS A 211 6.16 0.32 1.16
C HIS A 211 7.68 0.42 0.96
N ALA A 212 8.34 -0.67 1.32
CA ALA A 212 9.76 -0.87 1.14
C ALA A 212 10.02 -1.83 -0.02
N ASN A 213 10.63 -1.31 -1.06
CA ASN A 213 11.08 -2.03 -2.24
C ASN A 213 12.26 -1.31 -2.88
N ASP A 214 13.06 -2.02 -3.65
CA ASP A 214 14.15 -1.42 -4.39
C ASP A 214 13.65 -0.95 -5.78
N PRO A 215 14.22 0.13 -6.38
CA PRO A 215 13.89 0.57 -7.73
C PRO A 215 14.00 -0.51 -8.81
N ASN A 216 14.78 -1.56 -8.57
CA ASN A 216 14.87 -2.73 -9.44
C ASN A 216 13.65 -3.67 -9.37
N ARG A 217 12.59 -3.28 -8.57
CA ARG A 217 11.32 -3.98 -8.39
C ARG A 217 11.41 -5.23 -7.48
N ARG A 218 12.53 -5.45 -6.81
CA ARG A 218 12.76 -6.50 -5.80
C ARG A 218 12.62 -5.93 -4.39
N GLY A 219 12.83 -6.79 -3.40
CA GLY A 219 12.77 -6.38 -2.00
C GLY A 219 13.98 -5.54 -1.55
N PRO A 220 13.89 -4.90 -0.37
CA PRO A 220 14.99 -4.16 0.22
C PRO A 220 16.28 -4.98 0.34
N GLY A 221 17.41 -4.36 -0.03
CA GLY A 221 18.73 -5.01 -0.01
C GLY A 221 19.07 -5.84 -1.25
N MET A 222 18.15 -5.95 -2.22
CA MET A 222 18.36 -6.69 -3.48
C MET A 222 18.75 -5.78 -4.64
N GLY A 223 18.93 -4.50 -4.42
CA GLY A 223 19.36 -3.52 -5.39
C GLY A 223 20.36 -2.55 -4.79
N GLU A 224 20.36 -1.32 -5.30
CA GLU A 224 21.34 -0.29 -4.94
C GLU A 224 20.81 0.74 -3.92
N LEU A 225 19.52 0.69 -3.55
CA LEU A 225 18.93 1.65 -2.64
C LEU A 225 19.44 1.41 -1.21
N ASP A 226 20.08 2.44 -0.62
CA ASP A 226 20.48 2.41 0.78
C ASP A 226 19.28 2.74 1.69
N PHE A 227 18.81 1.76 2.44
CA PHE A 227 17.69 1.90 3.36
C PHE A 227 18.07 2.50 4.72
N LEU A 228 19.37 2.59 5.05
CA LEU A 228 19.79 3.13 6.35
C LEU A 228 19.32 4.58 6.56
N PRO A 229 19.56 5.54 5.62
CA PRO A 229 19.04 6.91 5.74
C PRO A 229 17.51 6.98 5.78
N ILE A 230 16.83 6.06 5.10
CA ILE A 230 15.37 5.99 5.07
C ILE A 230 14.84 5.62 6.46
N PHE A 231 15.38 4.55 7.06
CA PHE A 231 14.97 4.11 8.40
C PHE A 231 15.38 5.10 9.49
N GLN A 232 16.54 5.78 9.34
CA GLN A 232 16.91 6.90 10.20
C GLN A 232 15.83 7.97 10.18
N THR A 233 15.38 8.36 8.98
CA THR A 233 14.35 9.39 8.81
C THR A 233 13.00 8.94 9.35
N LEU A 234 12.56 7.70 9.10
CA LEU A 234 11.33 7.17 9.68
C LEU A 234 11.36 7.19 11.22
N ALA A 235 12.53 6.90 11.82
CA ALA A 235 12.71 7.00 13.26
C ALA A 235 12.73 8.47 13.75
N GLU A 236 13.38 9.38 13.01
CA GLU A 236 13.44 10.82 13.30
C GLU A 236 12.05 11.47 13.32
N ILE A 237 11.22 11.14 12.35
CA ILE A 237 9.83 11.67 12.25
C ILE A 237 8.83 10.95 13.15
N ASP A 238 9.29 10.03 14.00
CA ASP A 238 8.48 9.20 14.91
C ASP A 238 7.40 8.37 14.18
N TYR A 239 7.73 7.83 13.01
CA TYR A 239 6.80 6.99 12.26
C TYR A 239 6.46 5.72 13.04
N ARG A 240 5.18 5.49 13.29
CA ARG A 240 4.65 4.37 14.10
C ARG A 240 3.89 3.34 13.28
N GLY A 241 3.73 3.59 11.99
CA GLY A 241 3.06 2.69 11.06
C GLY A 241 3.87 1.42 10.76
N TRP A 242 3.42 0.72 9.75
CA TRP A 242 4.05 -0.47 9.21
C TRP A 242 4.99 -0.12 8.07
N VAL A 243 6.07 -0.86 7.96
CA VAL A 243 6.94 -0.93 6.78
C VAL A 243 6.67 -2.26 6.11
N SER A 244 5.98 -2.23 4.98
CA SER A 244 5.61 -3.44 4.24
C SER A 244 6.50 -3.65 3.04
N VAL A 245 6.94 -4.88 2.84
CA VAL A 245 7.65 -5.28 1.62
C VAL A 245 6.64 -5.56 0.52
N GLU A 246 6.78 -4.85 -0.61
CA GLU A 246 6.04 -5.08 -1.84
C GLU A 246 7.03 -5.29 -2.99
N VAL A 247 6.86 -6.36 -3.78
CA VAL A 247 7.77 -6.71 -4.88
C VAL A 247 7.02 -6.92 -6.19
N PHE A 248 7.72 -6.70 -7.31
CA PHE A 248 7.14 -6.81 -8.66
C PHE A 248 8.03 -7.64 -9.60
N ASP A 249 9.22 -8.03 -9.15
CA ASP A 249 10.12 -8.97 -9.83
C ASP A 249 10.36 -10.16 -8.91
N TYR A 250 9.88 -11.32 -9.33
CA TYR A 250 9.88 -12.57 -8.54
C TYR A 250 11.06 -13.50 -8.90
N GLU A 251 12.01 -13.06 -9.72
CA GLU A 251 13.15 -13.85 -10.20
C GLU A 251 13.96 -14.54 -9.09
N PRO A 252 14.28 -13.90 -7.93
CA PRO A 252 15.01 -14.59 -6.86
C PRO A 252 14.24 -15.74 -6.21
N GLY A 253 12.95 -15.86 -6.52
CA GLY A 253 12.04 -16.80 -5.85
C GLY A 253 11.45 -16.24 -4.55
N VAL A 254 10.21 -16.66 -4.26
CA VAL A 254 9.41 -16.10 -3.18
C VAL A 254 10.04 -16.23 -1.79
N GLU A 255 10.71 -17.36 -1.52
CA GLU A 255 11.37 -17.59 -0.24
C GLU A 255 12.57 -16.65 -0.03
N THR A 256 13.39 -16.46 -1.08
CA THR A 256 14.53 -15.55 -1.08
C THR A 256 14.04 -14.09 -0.90
N LEU A 257 13.06 -13.66 -1.70
CA LEU A 257 12.48 -12.32 -1.62
C LEU A 257 11.99 -12.00 -0.20
N ALA A 258 11.21 -12.87 0.40
CA ALA A 258 10.68 -12.64 1.72
C ALA A 258 11.77 -12.65 2.80
N ARG A 259 12.67 -13.64 2.79
CA ARG A 259 13.71 -13.81 3.81
C ARG A 259 14.78 -12.72 3.76
N GLU A 260 15.39 -12.50 2.61
CA GLU A 260 16.49 -11.56 2.50
C GLU A 260 16.05 -10.12 2.72
N SER A 261 14.82 -9.76 2.31
CA SER A 261 14.26 -8.43 2.57
C SER A 261 14.11 -8.15 4.07
N ILE A 262 13.54 -9.07 4.84
CA ILE A 262 13.38 -8.86 6.28
C ILE A 262 14.72 -8.87 7.01
N GLU A 263 15.64 -9.76 6.65
CA GLU A 263 16.98 -9.84 7.23
C GLU A 263 17.76 -8.53 7.00
N TYR A 264 17.70 -7.97 5.77
CA TYR A 264 18.32 -6.71 5.46
C TYR A 264 17.72 -5.53 6.26
N MET A 265 16.39 -5.45 6.33
CA MET A 265 15.71 -4.40 7.11
C MET A 265 16.04 -4.49 8.60
N GLN A 266 16.10 -5.68 9.16
CA GLN A 266 16.50 -5.91 10.56
C GLN A 266 17.96 -5.51 10.80
N ALA A 267 18.86 -5.82 9.86
CA ALA A 267 20.26 -5.40 9.94
C ALA A 267 20.42 -3.86 9.91
N CYS A 268 19.61 -3.15 9.10
CA CYS A 268 19.57 -1.69 9.11
C CYS A 268 19.11 -1.15 10.49
N LEU A 269 18.06 -1.74 11.09
CA LEU A 269 17.62 -1.32 12.42
C LEU A 269 18.66 -1.59 13.51
N ALA A 270 19.39 -2.70 13.44
CA ALA A 270 20.46 -3.00 14.39
C ALA A 270 21.54 -1.93 14.35
N LYS A 271 22.01 -1.52 13.16
CA LYS A 271 22.96 -0.43 12.98
C LYS A 271 22.48 0.89 13.60
N LEU A 272 21.21 1.24 13.41
CA LEU A 272 20.62 2.45 14.00
C LEU A 272 20.60 2.45 15.52
N ASN A 273 20.43 1.28 16.13
CA ASN A 273 20.43 1.15 17.58
C ASN A 273 21.84 1.25 18.15
N ASP A 274 22.84 0.72 17.45
CA ASP A 274 24.25 0.79 17.85
C ASP A 274 24.84 2.23 17.77
N GLU A 275 24.31 3.04 16.85
CA GLU A 275 24.73 4.45 16.67
C GLU A 275 24.06 5.42 17.67
N ARG A 276 23.02 4.97 18.41
CA ARG A 276 22.41 5.81 19.45
C ARG A 276 23.28 5.82 20.70
N PRO A 277 23.78 7.00 21.16
CA PRO A 277 24.50 7.07 22.42
C PRO A 277 23.61 6.54 23.55
N ALA A 278 24.19 5.72 24.42
CA ALA A 278 23.52 5.26 25.64
C ALA A 278 23.07 6.50 26.44
N THR A 279 21.76 6.72 26.55
CA THR A 279 21.16 7.79 27.36
C THR A 279 21.20 7.45 28.84
#